data_c2c0d6caee4de72de0ff83afee3e9982
#
_entry.id   c2c0d6caee4de72de0ff83afee3e9982
#
_cell.length_a   1.000
_cell.length_b   1.000
_cell.length_c   1.000
_cell.angle_alpha   90.00
_cell.angle_beta   90.00
_cell.angle_gamma   90.00
#
_symmetry.space_group_name_H-M   'P 1'
#
loop_
_entity.id
_entity.type
_entity.pdbx_description
1 polymer ?
#
loop_
_entity_poly.entity_id
_entity_poly.type
_entity_poly.pdbx_seq_one_letter_code
_entity_poly.pdbx_strand_id
1 'polypeptide(L)'
;CLRSKTKGDLQLVVLENRIPRLCINLPDTLTEAYRNGEINLTQVYQQMGITVDTDPAMKALKNAGQEEVPSAWKVDLVIYPDLFLENNTFDELYTYAINLNPAVEMALWKGGKMTAQVILPVATNLSGEMKRIRPGIIALSQDVRFRHNIFGKMTVGNFTNNRYGAQLEI
;
A
#
# COMPACT_ATOMS: atom_id res chain seq x y z
N CYS A 1 11.46 -13.68 -15.29
CA CYS A 1 10.05 -13.65 -15.61
C CYS A 1 9.41 -14.99 -15.21
N LEU A 2 8.52 -15.01 -14.24
CA LEU A 2 7.93 -16.23 -13.65
C LEU A 2 7.26 -17.15 -14.70
N ARG A 3 6.81 -16.60 -15.80
CA ARG A 3 6.01 -17.31 -16.80
C ARG A 3 6.77 -18.05 -17.88
N SER A 4 8.08 -17.92 -17.97
CA SER A 4 8.87 -18.73 -18.91
C SER A 4 8.90 -20.23 -18.54
N LYS A 5 8.40 -20.59 -17.36
CA LYS A 5 8.47 -21.96 -16.80
C LYS A 5 7.10 -22.62 -16.54
N THR A 6 5.98 -21.87 -16.65
CA THR A 6 4.63 -22.42 -16.38
C THR A 6 3.75 -22.32 -17.63
N LYS A 7 3.11 -23.42 -18.00
CA LYS A 7 2.03 -23.48 -18.98
C LYS A 7 0.69 -23.42 -18.24
N GLY A 8 -0.25 -22.60 -18.73
CA GLY A 8 -1.60 -22.49 -18.18
C GLY A 8 -1.94 -21.07 -17.74
N ASP A 9 -3.17 -20.87 -17.30
CA ASP A 9 -3.68 -19.61 -16.83
C ASP A 9 -2.95 -19.16 -15.56
N LEU A 10 -2.56 -17.86 -15.52
CA LEU A 10 -1.92 -17.28 -14.38
C LEU A 10 -2.92 -16.48 -13.56
N GLN A 11 -3.04 -16.81 -12.29
CA GLN A 11 -3.82 -16.06 -11.32
C GLN A 11 -2.89 -15.37 -10.32
N LEU A 12 -2.97 -14.06 -10.25
CA LEU A 12 -2.21 -13.24 -9.30
C LEU A 12 -3.17 -12.69 -8.23
N VAL A 13 -2.96 -13.08 -6.99
CA VAL A 13 -3.71 -12.52 -5.87
C VAL A 13 -2.89 -11.43 -5.22
N VAL A 14 -3.43 -10.22 -5.19
CA VAL A 14 -2.82 -9.08 -4.52
C VAL A 14 -3.24 -9.09 -3.06
N LEU A 15 -2.25 -9.10 -2.18
CA LEU A 15 -2.43 -9.08 -0.75
C LEU A 15 -2.02 -7.71 -0.19
N GLU A 16 -2.87 -7.12 0.64
CA GLU A 16 -2.52 -5.96 1.46
C GLU A 16 -2.58 -6.37 2.93
N ASN A 17 -1.48 -6.20 3.66
CA ASN A 17 -1.35 -6.67 5.05
C ASN A 17 -1.80 -8.14 5.24
N ARG A 18 -1.47 -9.00 4.25
CA ARG A 18 -1.87 -10.43 4.21
C ARG A 18 -3.39 -10.67 4.05
N ILE A 19 -4.15 -9.65 3.69
CA ILE A 19 -5.57 -9.76 3.34
C ILE A 19 -5.70 -9.72 1.82
N PRO A 20 -6.33 -10.73 1.20
CA PRO A 20 -6.57 -10.73 -0.24
C PRO A 20 -7.49 -9.58 -0.65
N ARG A 21 -7.03 -8.72 -1.56
CA ARG A 21 -7.77 -7.55 -2.05
C ARG A 21 -8.40 -7.79 -3.40
N LEU A 22 -7.61 -8.29 -4.34
CA LEU A 22 -8.07 -8.56 -5.70
C LEU A 22 -7.31 -9.73 -6.32
N CYS A 23 -7.91 -10.32 -7.33
CA CYS A 23 -7.31 -11.36 -8.15
C CYS A 23 -7.26 -10.87 -9.61
N ILE A 24 -6.10 -11.00 -10.23
CA ILE A 24 -5.86 -10.72 -11.63
C ILE A 24 -5.73 -12.06 -12.35
N ASN A 25 -6.58 -12.29 -13.34
CA ASN A 25 -6.56 -13.49 -14.18
C ASN A 25 -5.93 -13.14 -15.53
N LEU A 26 -4.86 -13.84 -15.88
CA LEU A 26 -4.21 -13.77 -17.17
C LEU A 26 -4.31 -15.13 -17.85
N PRO A 27 -5.24 -15.31 -18.79
CA PRO A 27 -5.34 -16.52 -19.59
C PRO A 27 -4.05 -16.79 -20.37
N ASP A 28 -3.73 -18.06 -20.58
CA ASP A 28 -2.53 -18.45 -21.31
C ASP A 28 -2.55 -17.96 -22.75
N THR A 29 -3.71 -18.02 -23.39
CA THR A 29 -3.93 -17.50 -24.75
C THR A 29 -3.56 -16.02 -24.90
N LEU A 30 -3.92 -15.19 -23.92
CA LEU A 30 -3.62 -13.75 -23.93
C LEU A 30 -2.11 -13.50 -23.80
N THR A 31 -1.44 -14.33 -23.04
CA THR A 31 0.00 -14.20 -22.82
C THR A 31 0.79 -14.70 -24.04
N GLU A 32 0.30 -15.75 -24.70
CA GLU A 32 0.90 -16.24 -25.93
C GLU A 32 0.73 -15.24 -27.07
N ALA A 33 -0.46 -14.67 -27.24
CA ALA A 33 -0.70 -13.62 -28.23
C ALA A 33 0.20 -12.40 -28.02
N TYR A 34 0.42 -11.97 -26.77
CA TYR A 34 1.38 -10.90 -26.44
C TYR A 34 2.83 -11.29 -26.78
N ARG A 35 3.23 -12.52 -26.46
CA ARG A 35 4.58 -13.04 -26.76
C ARG A 35 4.84 -13.13 -28.26
N ASN A 36 3.84 -13.49 -29.03
CA ASN A 36 3.90 -13.59 -30.48
C ASN A 36 3.84 -12.22 -31.19
N GLY A 37 3.58 -11.14 -30.43
CA GLY A 37 3.45 -9.80 -30.99
C GLY A 37 2.10 -9.52 -31.68
N GLU A 38 1.11 -10.39 -31.48
CA GLU A 38 -0.24 -10.25 -32.07
C GLU A 38 -1.04 -9.15 -31.38
N ILE A 39 -0.78 -8.92 -30.10
CA ILE A 39 -1.41 -7.91 -29.27
C ILE A 39 -0.38 -7.06 -28.53
N ASN A 40 -0.72 -5.81 -28.24
CA ASN A 40 0.12 -4.91 -27.46
C ASN A 40 -0.25 -4.94 -25.97
N LEU A 41 0.58 -4.32 -25.14
CA LEU A 41 0.40 -4.28 -23.68
C LEU A 41 -0.94 -3.65 -23.25
N THR A 42 -1.40 -2.62 -23.98
CA THR A 42 -2.69 -1.97 -23.73
C THR A 42 -3.85 -2.94 -23.93
N GLN A 43 -3.79 -3.77 -24.96
CA GLN A 43 -4.79 -4.80 -25.24
C GLN A 43 -4.75 -5.91 -24.17
N VAL A 44 -3.58 -6.25 -23.64
CA VAL A 44 -3.46 -7.17 -22.50
C VAL A 44 -4.20 -6.60 -21.29
N TYR A 45 -4.01 -5.33 -20.96
CA TYR A 45 -4.71 -4.69 -19.82
C TYR A 45 -6.22 -4.61 -20.02
N GLN A 46 -6.70 -4.46 -21.24
CA GLN A 46 -8.13 -4.43 -21.54
C GLN A 46 -8.81 -5.79 -21.45
N GLN A 47 -8.06 -6.86 -21.71
CA GLN A 47 -8.58 -8.23 -21.78
C GLN A 47 -8.29 -9.08 -20.53
N MET A 48 -7.40 -8.62 -19.64
CA MET A 48 -7.17 -9.32 -18.37
C MET A 48 -8.40 -9.20 -17.47
N GLY A 49 -8.72 -10.29 -16.78
CA GLY A 49 -9.80 -10.30 -15.78
C GLY A 49 -9.32 -9.75 -14.44
N ILE A 50 -10.02 -8.75 -13.89
CA ILE A 50 -9.78 -8.27 -12.52
C ILE A 50 -11.04 -8.51 -11.72
N THR A 51 -10.91 -9.20 -10.59
CA THR A 51 -12.03 -9.47 -9.67
C THR A 51 -11.63 -9.23 -8.22
N VAL A 52 -12.56 -8.74 -7.43
CA VAL A 52 -12.42 -8.63 -5.97
C VAL A 52 -12.75 -9.94 -5.26
N ASP A 53 -13.39 -10.88 -5.97
CA ASP A 53 -13.60 -12.23 -5.45
C ASP A 53 -12.30 -13.04 -5.57
N THR A 54 -11.60 -13.15 -4.47
CA THR A 54 -10.31 -13.86 -4.36
C THR A 54 -10.46 -15.29 -3.82
N ASP A 55 -11.66 -15.68 -3.38
CA ASP A 55 -11.86 -16.95 -2.70
C ASP A 55 -11.58 -18.18 -3.57
N PRO A 56 -11.95 -18.20 -4.86
CA PRO A 56 -11.60 -19.31 -5.76
C PRO A 56 -10.08 -19.48 -5.93
N ALA A 57 -9.37 -18.36 -6.14
CA ALA A 57 -7.92 -18.35 -6.31
C ALA A 57 -7.19 -18.78 -5.03
N MET A 58 -7.65 -18.31 -3.85
CA MET A 58 -7.09 -18.70 -2.57
C MET A 58 -7.31 -20.18 -2.26
N LYS A 59 -8.46 -20.76 -2.63
CA LYS A 59 -8.70 -22.20 -2.52
C LYS A 59 -7.77 -23.00 -3.44
N ALA A 60 -7.60 -22.57 -4.67
CA ALA A 60 -6.69 -23.20 -5.62
C ALA A 60 -5.24 -23.19 -5.11
N LEU A 61 -4.79 -22.07 -4.54
CA LEU A 61 -3.46 -21.91 -3.97
C LEU A 61 -3.22 -22.91 -2.81
N LYS A 62 -4.18 -23.01 -1.89
CA LYS A 62 -4.13 -23.98 -0.77
C LYS A 62 -4.10 -25.43 -1.26
N ASN A 63 -4.91 -25.75 -2.27
CA ASN A 63 -4.95 -27.10 -2.83
C ASN A 63 -3.64 -27.46 -3.56
N ALA A 64 -2.95 -26.47 -4.11
CA ALA A 64 -1.64 -26.65 -4.73
C ALA A 64 -0.49 -26.82 -3.72
N GLY A 65 -0.78 -26.77 -2.41
CA GLY A 65 0.23 -26.88 -1.36
C GLY A 65 1.18 -25.70 -1.29
N GLN A 66 0.85 -24.60 -1.93
CA GLN A 66 1.62 -23.37 -1.82
C GLN A 66 1.22 -22.62 -0.56
N GLU A 67 2.13 -22.52 0.37
CA GLU A 67 1.95 -21.70 1.57
C GLU A 67 2.02 -20.22 1.22
N GLU A 68 1.23 -19.41 1.93
CA GLU A 68 1.39 -17.96 1.89
C GLU A 68 2.82 -17.61 2.33
N VAL A 69 3.51 -16.78 1.54
CA VAL A 69 4.83 -16.29 1.95
C VAL A 69 4.68 -15.59 3.30
N PRO A 70 5.35 -16.06 4.36
CA PRO A 70 5.22 -15.45 5.67
C PRO A 70 5.80 -14.05 5.64
N SER A 71 4.94 -13.06 5.69
CA SER A 71 5.32 -11.64 5.76
C SER A 71 5.09 -11.05 7.16
N ALA A 72 4.78 -11.88 8.16
CA ALA A 72 4.70 -11.44 9.54
C ALA A 72 6.10 -10.98 10.00
N TRP A 73 6.14 -9.87 10.73
CA TRP A 73 7.36 -9.23 11.22
C TRP A 73 8.28 -8.68 10.12
N LYS A 74 7.81 -8.58 8.87
CA LYS A 74 8.53 -7.87 7.84
C LYS A 74 8.56 -6.40 8.19
N VAL A 75 9.76 -5.84 8.23
CA VAL A 75 10.02 -4.42 8.48
C VAL A 75 10.39 -3.77 7.16
N ASP A 76 9.64 -2.77 6.79
CA ASP A 76 9.91 -1.92 5.63
C ASP A 76 10.34 -0.53 6.12
N LEU A 77 11.43 -0.01 5.58
CA LEU A 77 11.85 1.37 5.79
C LEU A 77 11.43 2.20 4.57
N VAL A 78 10.60 3.19 4.80
CA VAL A 78 10.07 4.05 3.73
C VAL A 78 10.40 5.50 4.04
N ILE A 79 10.74 6.29 3.03
CA ILE A 79 10.96 7.73 3.17
C ILE A 79 9.88 8.45 2.36
N TYR A 80 9.09 9.25 3.04
CA TYR A 80 8.04 10.07 2.42
C TYR A 80 8.54 11.52 2.31
N PRO A 81 8.86 12.02 1.11
CA PRO A 81 9.06 13.45 0.91
C PRO A 81 7.73 14.19 1.06
N ASP A 82 7.74 15.29 1.77
CA ASP A 82 6.59 16.15 1.98
C ASP A 82 6.95 17.59 1.63
N LEU A 83 6.16 18.18 0.75
CA LEU A 83 6.31 19.54 0.28
C LEU A 83 5.04 20.31 0.58
N PHE A 84 5.15 21.28 1.45
CA PHE A 84 4.10 22.23 1.78
C PHE A 84 4.41 23.60 1.17
N LEU A 85 3.48 24.14 0.42
CA LEU A 85 3.54 25.49 -0.16
C LEU A 85 2.20 26.18 0.08
N GLU A 86 2.23 27.31 0.70
CA GLU A 86 1.04 28.11 0.96
C GLU A 86 1.31 29.60 0.68
N ASN A 87 0.34 30.27 0.09
CA ASN A 87 0.35 31.70 -0.11
C ASN A 87 -0.73 32.31 0.79
N ASN A 88 -0.38 32.67 2.01
CA ASN A 88 -1.39 32.90 3.06
C ASN A 88 -1.27 34.21 3.82
N THR A 89 -0.25 35.04 3.61
CA THR A 89 -0.06 36.26 4.44
C THR A 89 0.40 37.44 3.65
N PHE A 90 -0.04 38.62 4.09
CA PHE A 90 0.39 39.91 3.55
C PHE A 90 1.87 40.21 3.85
N ASP A 91 2.47 39.54 4.85
CA ASP A 91 3.84 39.78 5.30
C ASP A 91 4.86 38.86 4.63
N GLU A 92 4.46 37.64 4.23
CA GLU A 92 5.31 36.70 3.52
C GLU A 92 4.59 36.21 2.26
N LEU A 93 5.16 36.49 1.08
CA LEU A 93 4.60 36.10 -0.21
C LEU A 93 4.38 34.58 -0.35
N TYR A 94 5.24 33.79 0.27
CA TYR A 94 5.15 32.32 0.23
C TYR A 94 5.62 31.73 1.56
N THR A 95 4.80 30.85 2.09
CA THR A 95 5.16 29.97 3.20
C THR A 95 5.49 28.60 2.65
N TYR A 96 6.64 28.02 3.02
CA TYR A 96 7.01 26.71 2.54
C TYR A 96 7.63 25.85 3.63
N ALA A 97 7.46 24.54 3.49
CA ALA A 97 8.18 23.53 4.25
C ALA A 97 8.51 22.34 3.37
N ILE A 98 9.75 21.91 3.42
CA ILE A 98 10.25 20.69 2.77
C ILE A 98 10.68 19.77 3.89
N ASN A 99 10.01 18.63 3.99
CA ASN A 99 10.29 17.64 5.01
C ASN A 99 10.68 16.30 4.36
N LEU A 100 11.54 15.55 5.04
CA LEU A 100 11.73 14.13 4.80
C LEU A 100 11.15 13.38 5.99
N ASN A 101 10.27 12.43 5.71
CA ASN A 101 9.55 11.71 6.75
C ASN A 101 9.90 10.21 6.69
N PRO A 102 11.07 9.78 7.25
CA PRO A 102 11.36 8.37 7.36
C PRO A 102 10.34 7.69 8.27
N ALA A 103 9.87 6.55 7.81
CA ALA A 103 8.91 5.71 8.53
C ALA A 103 9.39 4.26 8.55
N VAL A 104 9.17 3.61 9.67
CA VAL A 104 9.28 2.16 9.82
C VAL A 104 7.87 1.59 9.80
N GLU A 105 7.63 0.67 8.89
CA GLU A 105 6.38 -0.04 8.76
C GLU A 105 6.59 -1.52 9.04
N MET A 106 5.78 -2.10 9.90
CA MET A 106 5.93 -3.49 10.31
C MET A 106 4.58 -4.21 10.26
N ALA A 107 4.53 -5.31 9.52
CA ALA A 107 3.40 -6.22 9.52
C ALA A 107 3.48 -7.12 10.76
N LEU A 108 2.52 -6.99 11.69
CA LEU A 108 2.51 -7.73 12.95
C LEU A 108 1.80 -9.07 12.82
N TRP A 109 0.58 -9.06 12.33
CA TRP A 109 -0.26 -10.23 12.09
C TRP A 109 -1.13 -10.02 10.85
N LYS A 110 -2.01 -10.95 10.56
CA LYS A 110 -2.92 -10.82 9.40
C LYS A 110 -3.83 -9.59 9.57
N GLY A 111 -3.65 -8.61 8.67
CA GLY A 111 -4.33 -7.32 8.70
C GLY A 111 -3.75 -6.32 9.68
N GLY A 112 -2.86 -6.71 10.59
CA GLY A 112 -2.25 -5.82 11.57
C GLY A 112 -0.96 -5.20 11.07
N LYS A 113 -0.87 -3.86 11.13
CA LYS A 113 0.30 -3.07 10.72
C LYS A 113 0.60 -2.00 11.76
N MET A 114 1.85 -1.86 12.10
CA MET A 114 2.37 -0.74 12.88
C MET A 114 3.16 0.19 11.97
N THR A 115 2.98 1.49 12.16
CA THR A 115 3.74 2.54 11.47
C THR A 115 4.31 3.48 12.50
N ALA A 116 5.60 3.76 12.41
CA ALA A 116 6.28 4.78 13.21
C ALA A 116 7.07 5.71 12.29
N GLN A 117 6.74 6.98 12.29
CA GLN A 117 7.30 8.00 11.42
C GLN A 117 7.90 9.16 12.20
N VAL A 118 8.97 9.73 11.69
CA VAL A 118 9.60 10.96 12.20
C VAL A 118 9.59 11.99 11.08
N ILE A 119 9.29 13.24 11.41
CA ILE A 119 9.34 14.37 10.49
C ILE A 119 10.67 15.08 10.67
N LEU A 120 11.48 15.09 9.60
CA LEU A 120 12.76 15.78 9.52
C LEU A 120 12.60 17.00 8.62
N PRO A 121 12.54 18.23 9.17
CA PRO A 121 12.50 19.44 8.35
C PRO A 121 13.85 19.65 7.68
N VAL A 122 13.85 19.76 6.34
CA VAL A 122 15.03 20.01 5.52
C VAL A 122 15.18 21.52 5.26
N ALA A 123 14.08 22.16 4.86
CA ALA A 123 14.05 23.60 4.63
C ALA A 123 12.64 24.15 4.92
N THR A 124 12.57 25.25 5.63
CA THR A 124 11.30 25.92 5.92
C THR A 124 11.53 27.37 6.34
N ASN A 125 10.64 28.27 5.94
CA ASN A 125 10.54 29.62 6.48
C ASN A 125 9.53 29.72 7.64
N LEU A 126 8.79 28.64 7.93
CA LEU A 126 7.92 28.57 9.10
C LEU A 126 8.73 28.67 10.40
N SER A 127 8.13 29.25 11.43
CA SER A 127 8.76 29.42 12.75
C SER A 127 8.36 28.31 13.73
N GLY A 128 9.04 28.27 14.87
CA GLY A 128 8.67 27.42 16.00
C GLY A 128 8.94 25.94 15.80
N GLU A 129 7.95 25.11 16.10
CA GLU A 129 8.06 23.63 16.09
C GLU A 129 8.28 23.06 14.70
N MET A 130 7.91 23.79 13.65
CA MET A 130 8.07 23.33 12.27
C MET A 130 9.55 23.20 11.84
N LYS A 131 10.47 23.88 12.54
CA LYS A 131 11.92 23.77 12.34
C LYS A 131 12.58 22.63 13.11
N ARG A 132 11.84 21.93 13.96
CA ARG A 132 12.38 20.88 14.81
C ARG A 132 11.99 19.51 14.31
N ILE A 133 12.86 18.54 14.59
CA ILE A 133 12.52 17.12 14.43
C ILE A 133 11.36 16.82 15.39
N ARG A 134 10.32 16.19 14.85
CA ARG A 134 9.11 15.89 15.60
C ARG A 134 8.55 14.53 15.21
N PRO A 135 7.80 13.87 16.11
CA PRO A 135 7.10 12.65 15.76
C PRO A 135 6.08 12.93 14.64
N GLY A 136 6.05 12.06 13.67
CA GLY A 136 5.03 12.00 12.65
C GLY A 136 3.88 11.08 13.09
N ILE A 137 3.55 10.13 12.23
CA ILE A 137 2.52 9.12 12.51
C ILE A 137 3.13 8.01 13.37
N ILE A 138 2.52 7.71 14.50
CA ILE A 138 2.79 6.51 15.32
C ILE A 138 1.45 5.84 15.52
N ALA A 139 1.15 4.83 14.72
CA ALA A 139 -0.17 4.25 14.67
C ALA A 139 -0.14 2.72 14.50
N LEU A 140 -1.18 2.11 15.02
CA LEU A 140 -1.53 0.71 14.81
C LEU A 140 -2.78 0.66 13.95
N SER A 141 -2.73 -0.09 12.87
CA SER A 141 -3.88 -0.28 11.99
C SER A 141 -4.25 -1.76 11.88
N GLN A 142 -5.53 -2.02 11.75
CA GLN A 142 -6.11 -3.32 11.50
C GLN A 142 -6.99 -3.27 10.27
N ASP A 143 -6.62 -4.02 9.25
CA ASP A 143 -7.44 -4.26 8.08
C ASP A 143 -8.29 -5.49 8.29
N VAL A 144 -9.53 -5.45 7.83
CA VAL A 144 -10.50 -6.55 7.89
C VAL A 144 -11.22 -6.68 6.55
N ARG A 145 -11.40 -7.90 6.09
CA ARG A 145 -12.28 -8.20 4.97
C ARG A 145 -13.56 -8.82 5.51
N PHE A 146 -14.65 -8.14 5.30
CA PHE A 146 -15.99 -8.61 5.64
C PHE A 146 -16.58 -9.47 4.52
N ARG A 147 -17.75 -10.01 4.78
CA ARG A 147 -18.54 -10.71 3.77
C ARG A 147 -18.91 -9.76 2.62
N HIS A 148 -19.09 -10.27 1.42
CA HIS A 148 -19.40 -9.53 0.18
C HIS A 148 -18.28 -8.59 -0.26
N ASN A 149 -17.03 -8.92 0.04
CA ASN A 149 -15.83 -8.17 -0.38
C ASN A 149 -15.81 -6.70 0.09
N ILE A 150 -16.44 -6.42 1.21
CA ILE A 150 -16.34 -5.14 1.89
C ILE A 150 -15.05 -5.15 2.71
N PHE A 151 -14.27 -4.08 2.60
CA PHE A 151 -13.02 -3.92 3.33
C PHE A 151 -13.19 -2.81 4.36
N GLY A 152 -12.73 -3.07 5.57
CA GLY A 152 -12.67 -2.09 6.63
C GLY A 152 -11.23 -1.93 7.11
N LYS A 153 -10.91 -0.73 7.57
CA LYS A 153 -9.64 -0.42 8.21
C LYS A 153 -9.89 0.44 9.45
N MET A 154 -9.32 0.00 10.56
CA MET A 154 -9.30 0.76 11.79
C MET A 154 -7.86 1.16 12.09
N THR A 155 -7.64 2.43 12.38
CA THR A 155 -6.32 2.95 12.75
C THR A 155 -6.44 3.70 14.06
N VAL A 156 -5.56 3.42 15.00
CA VAL A 156 -5.48 4.12 16.29
C VAL A 156 -4.03 4.55 16.52
N GLY A 157 -3.85 5.74 17.07
CA GLY A 157 -2.50 6.21 17.35
C GLY A 157 -2.36 7.72 17.41
N ASN A 158 -1.13 8.16 17.30
CA ASN A 158 -0.77 9.55 17.12
C ASN A 158 -0.70 9.85 15.62
N PHE A 159 -1.54 10.76 15.19
CA PHE A 159 -1.48 11.34 13.86
C PHE A 159 -0.57 12.58 13.89
N THR A 160 -0.29 13.19 12.76
CA THR A 160 0.57 14.37 12.68
C THR A 160 0.21 15.46 13.70
N ASN A 161 1.21 16.19 14.19
CA ASN A 161 1.07 17.31 15.14
C ASN A 161 0.51 16.89 16.52
N ASN A 162 0.95 15.74 17.03
CA ASN A 162 0.56 15.22 18.37
C ASN A 162 -0.96 15.08 18.56
N ARG A 163 -1.68 14.75 17.50
CA ARG A 163 -3.11 14.47 17.56
C ARG A 163 -3.35 12.99 17.73
N TYR A 164 -3.80 12.60 18.89
CA TYR A 164 -4.21 11.22 19.19
C TYR A 164 -5.66 11.00 18.78
N GLY A 165 -5.93 9.83 18.22
CA GLY A 165 -7.27 9.52 17.76
C GLY A 165 -7.44 8.12 17.22
N ALA A 166 -8.63 7.88 16.68
CA ALA A 166 -8.97 6.68 15.95
C ALA A 166 -9.64 7.08 14.62
N GLN A 167 -9.35 6.32 13.59
CA GLN A 167 -9.93 6.47 12.25
C GLN A 167 -10.56 5.15 11.85
N LEU A 168 -11.72 5.19 11.24
CA LEU A 168 -12.41 4.05 10.66
C LEU A 168 -12.69 4.35 9.19
N GLU A 169 -12.32 3.41 8.33
CA GLU A 169 -12.55 3.45 6.88
C GLU A 169 -13.34 2.20 6.46
N ILE A 170 -14.29 2.33 5.57
CA ILE A 170 -15.08 1.23 4.98
C ILE A 170 -15.15 1.41 3.47
#